data_36926a096fe9b7a37203a5edf02adb2e
#
_entry.id   36926a096fe9b7a37203a5edf02adb2e
#
_cell.length_a   1.000
_cell.length_b   1.000
_cell.length_c   1.000
_cell.angle_alpha   90.00
_cell.angle_beta   90.00
_cell.angle_gamma   90.00
#
_symmetry.space_group_name_H-M   'P 1'
#
loop_
_entity.id
_entity.type
_entity.pdbx_description
1 polymer ?
#
loop_
_entity_poly.entity_id
_entity_poly.type
_entity_poly.pdbx_seq_one_letter_code
_entity_poly.pdbx_strand_id
1 'polypeptide(L)'
;MRERYPSFRERPGYGEVFAPGVLRAAGEPLRVVAGREWARFTPHAQAALLNTVYRVSPQSDRMGYRLEGLPLSLLEPFEAASEALSCGTVQVPPDGQPIVLMADRQTTGGYPKIAQVCSVDLPRLAQTLPGESIAFERVELAEAQRLALDQARGFDTWERRDAH
;
A
#
# COMPACT_ATOMS: atom_id res chain seq x y z
N MET A 1 -20.12 -24.74 -3.27
CA MET A 1 -19.91 -24.11 -4.57
C MET A 1 -19.87 -22.61 -4.32
N ARG A 2 -18.66 -21.99 -4.25
CA ARG A 2 -18.54 -20.53 -4.12
C ARG A 2 -18.72 -19.94 -5.51
N GLU A 3 -19.83 -19.27 -5.76
CA GLU A 3 -19.96 -18.43 -6.94
C GLU A 3 -18.82 -17.40 -6.92
N ARG A 4 -17.91 -17.51 -7.88
CA ARG A 4 -16.91 -16.50 -8.13
C ARG A 4 -17.63 -15.29 -8.72
N TYR A 5 -17.84 -14.28 -7.90
CA TYR A 5 -18.16 -12.98 -8.47
C TYR A 5 -17.03 -12.59 -9.42
N PRO A 6 -17.32 -12.21 -10.66
CA PRO A 6 -16.31 -11.74 -11.60
C PRO A 6 -15.54 -10.60 -10.93
N SER A 7 -14.22 -10.65 -11.02
CA SER A 7 -13.40 -9.56 -10.51
C SER A 7 -13.85 -8.27 -11.16
N PHE A 8 -13.74 -7.16 -10.46
CA PHE A 8 -14.14 -5.83 -10.97
C PHE A 8 -13.50 -5.54 -12.35
N ARG A 9 -12.35 -6.16 -12.66
CA ARG A 9 -11.64 -6.07 -13.94
C ARG A 9 -12.26 -6.88 -15.09
N GLU A 10 -13.10 -7.87 -14.79
CA GLU A 10 -13.76 -8.73 -15.79
C GLU A 10 -15.09 -8.15 -16.28
N ARG A 11 -15.51 -7.01 -15.74
CA ARG A 11 -16.71 -6.31 -16.23
C ARG A 11 -16.40 -5.61 -17.55
N PRO A 12 -17.27 -5.77 -18.56
CA PRO A 12 -17.12 -5.08 -19.84
C PRO A 12 -16.99 -3.57 -19.65
N GLY A 13 -15.99 -2.95 -20.30
CA GLY A 13 -15.77 -1.50 -20.25
C GLY A 13 -14.93 -0.98 -19.08
N TYR A 14 -14.57 -1.82 -18.09
CA TYR A 14 -13.78 -1.37 -16.93
C TYR A 14 -12.37 -0.90 -17.30
N GLY A 15 -11.68 -1.64 -18.19
CA GLY A 15 -10.33 -1.27 -18.62
C GLY A 15 -10.25 -0.05 -19.54
N GLU A 16 -11.38 0.36 -20.13
CA GLU A 16 -11.46 1.50 -21.03
C GLU A 16 -11.62 2.84 -20.31
N VAL A 17 -12.01 2.81 -19.03
CA VAL A 17 -12.35 3.99 -18.23
C VAL A 17 -11.15 4.55 -17.48
N PHE A 18 -10.19 3.71 -17.14
CA PHE A 18 -9.01 4.12 -16.38
C PHE A 18 -7.78 4.27 -17.30
N ALA A 19 -7.02 5.33 -17.08
CA ALA A 19 -5.77 5.55 -17.78
C ALA A 19 -4.82 4.35 -17.60
N PRO A 20 -4.01 4.00 -18.62
CA PRO A 20 -3.03 2.92 -18.51
C PRO A 20 -2.12 3.09 -17.30
N GLY A 21 -1.90 2.00 -16.56
CA GLY A 21 -1.04 1.98 -15.38
C GLY A 21 -1.67 2.47 -14.07
N VAL A 22 -2.91 3.00 -14.09
CA VAL A 22 -3.64 3.35 -12.86
C VAL A 22 -3.95 2.08 -12.07
N LEU A 23 -4.52 1.08 -12.74
CA LEU A 23 -4.84 -0.20 -12.13
C LEU A 23 -3.74 -1.23 -12.44
N ARG A 24 -3.31 -1.95 -11.42
CA ARG A 24 -2.33 -3.03 -11.53
C ARG A 24 -2.95 -4.40 -11.30
N ALA A 25 -2.34 -5.43 -11.90
CA ALA A 25 -2.77 -6.82 -11.71
C ALA A 25 -2.43 -7.32 -10.29
N ALA A 26 -3.09 -8.40 -9.87
CA ALA A 26 -2.69 -9.12 -8.67
C ALA A 26 -1.24 -9.61 -8.82
N GLY A 27 -0.45 -9.51 -7.75
CA GLY A 27 0.97 -9.92 -7.76
C GLY A 27 1.97 -8.86 -8.23
N GLU A 28 1.54 -7.77 -8.88
CA GLU A 28 2.44 -6.65 -9.14
C GLU A 28 2.79 -5.90 -7.86
N PRO A 29 4.00 -5.29 -7.76
CA PRO A 29 4.39 -4.53 -6.57
C PRO A 29 3.39 -3.41 -6.24
N LEU A 30 3.19 -3.16 -4.95
CA LEU A 30 2.44 -2.01 -4.44
C LEU A 30 3.30 -0.75 -4.59
N ARG A 31 2.75 0.29 -5.22
CA ARG A 31 3.46 1.57 -5.34
C ARG A 31 3.45 2.30 -4.01
N VAL A 32 4.62 2.79 -3.63
CA VAL A 32 4.83 3.55 -2.40
C VAL A 32 5.59 4.84 -2.67
N VAL A 33 5.28 5.87 -1.94
CA VAL A 33 6.13 7.06 -1.82
C VAL A 33 6.97 6.95 -0.55
N ALA A 34 8.14 7.58 -0.54
CA ALA A 34 8.98 7.64 0.65
C ALA A 34 8.21 8.27 1.82
N GLY A 35 8.26 7.63 2.98
CA GLY A 35 7.67 8.12 4.20
C GLY A 35 8.49 9.27 4.81
N ARG A 36 7.93 9.91 5.82
CA ARG A 36 8.57 11.04 6.49
C ARG A 36 9.95 10.69 7.08
N GLU A 37 10.08 9.49 7.64
CA GLU A 37 11.31 9.01 8.25
C GLU A 37 12.15 8.14 7.31
N TRP A 38 11.87 8.11 6.00
CA TRP A 38 12.64 7.32 5.02
C TRP A 38 14.16 7.48 5.18
N ALA A 39 14.65 8.72 5.29
CA ALA A 39 16.08 9.02 5.41
C ALA A 39 16.70 8.58 6.74
N ARG A 40 15.91 8.17 7.73
CA ARG A 40 16.39 7.64 9.00
C ARG A 40 16.66 6.14 8.97
N PHE A 41 16.20 5.46 7.93
CA PHE A 41 16.47 4.04 7.72
C PHE A 41 17.82 3.85 7.00
N THR A 42 18.50 2.75 7.32
CA THR A 42 19.75 2.42 6.65
C THR A 42 19.54 2.24 5.15
N PRO A 43 20.56 2.49 4.29
CA PRO A 43 20.47 2.19 2.86
C PRO A 43 20.10 0.73 2.58
N HIS A 44 20.55 -0.20 3.44
CA HIS A 44 20.19 -1.62 3.36
C HIS A 44 18.68 -1.83 3.60
N ALA A 45 18.11 -1.19 4.62
CA ALA A 45 16.68 -1.28 4.93
C ALA A 45 15.82 -0.67 3.81
N GLN A 46 16.23 0.48 3.26
CA GLN A 46 15.56 1.10 2.12
C GLN A 46 15.57 0.18 0.89
N ALA A 47 16.71 -0.43 0.58
CA ALA A 47 16.86 -1.39 -0.50
C ALA A 47 16.06 -2.67 -0.22
N ALA A 48 16.07 -3.18 1.03
CA ALA A 48 15.31 -4.35 1.44
C ALA A 48 13.81 -4.15 1.23
N LEU A 49 13.25 -2.99 1.63
CA LEU A 49 11.83 -2.70 1.39
C LEU A 49 11.44 -2.85 -0.08
N LEU A 50 12.29 -2.39 -1.01
CA LEU A 50 11.98 -2.30 -2.43
C LEU A 50 12.35 -3.55 -3.24
N ASN A 51 13.30 -4.36 -2.75
CA ASN A 51 13.87 -5.47 -3.52
C ASN A 51 13.52 -6.85 -2.94
N THR A 52 12.75 -6.91 -1.84
CA THR A 52 12.35 -8.18 -1.24
C THR A 52 10.83 -8.34 -1.27
N VAL A 53 10.41 -9.59 -1.18
CA VAL A 53 9.01 -9.96 -1.06
C VAL A 53 8.71 -10.16 0.43
N TYR A 54 7.61 -9.58 0.89
CA TYR A 54 7.11 -9.73 2.25
C TYR A 54 5.88 -10.62 2.24
N ARG A 55 5.77 -11.48 3.24
CA ARG A 55 4.59 -12.31 3.46
C ARG A 55 3.63 -11.61 4.42
N VAL A 56 2.35 -11.62 4.09
CA VAL A 56 1.30 -11.13 4.99
C VAL A 56 1.10 -12.15 6.11
N SER A 57 1.38 -11.75 7.33
CA SER A 57 1.26 -12.60 8.52
C SER A 57 -0.18 -13.00 8.80
N PRO A 58 -0.44 -14.22 9.31
CA PRO A 58 -1.77 -14.61 9.81
C PRO A 58 -2.32 -13.72 10.93
N GLN A 59 -1.47 -12.95 11.61
CA GLN A 59 -1.84 -11.99 12.64
C GLN A 59 -2.29 -10.63 12.08
N SER A 60 -2.41 -10.52 10.75
CA SER A 60 -2.92 -9.32 10.07
C SER A 60 -4.42 -9.23 10.20
N ASP A 61 -4.91 -8.00 10.38
CA ASP A 61 -6.32 -7.68 10.50
C ASP A 61 -6.67 -6.34 9.82
N ARG A 62 -7.88 -5.84 10.05
CA ARG A 62 -8.33 -4.57 9.50
C ARG A 62 -7.65 -3.33 10.10
N MET A 63 -6.92 -3.46 11.20
CA MET A 63 -6.10 -2.39 11.78
C MET A 63 -4.76 -2.26 11.05
N GLY A 64 -4.14 -3.39 10.69
CA GLY A 64 -2.84 -3.38 10.02
C GLY A 64 -2.41 -4.75 9.52
N TYR A 65 -1.77 -4.75 8.37
CA TYR A 65 -1.12 -5.93 7.79
C TYR A 65 0.32 -6.00 8.31
N ARG A 66 0.57 -6.99 9.15
CA ARG A 66 1.91 -7.31 9.64
C ARG A 66 2.64 -8.09 8.58
N LEU A 67 3.85 -7.66 8.25
CA LEU A 67 4.64 -8.24 7.18
C LEU A 67 5.83 -9.00 7.76
N GLU A 68 6.08 -10.18 7.23
CA GLU A 68 7.21 -11.04 7.58
C GLU A 68 8.22 -11.02 6.43
N GLY A 69 9.45 -10.62 6.71
CA GLY A 69 10.52 -10.51 5.72
C GLY A 69 11.83 -10.01 6.34
N LEU A 70 12.68 -9.42 5.52
CA LEU A 70 13.92 -8.81 6.01
C LEU A 70 13.58 -7.64 6.95
N PRO A 71 14.20 -7.60 8.15
CA PRO A 71 13.94 -6.51 9.08
C PRO A 71 14.53 -5.19 8.57
N LEU A 72 13.85 -4.11 8.86
CA LEU A 72 14.20 -2.76 8.43
C LEU A 72 14.81 -1.98 9.61
N SER A 73 16.11 -1.71 9.53
CA SER A 73 16.86 -1.07 10.61
C SER A 73 16.97 0.43 10.40
N LEU A 74 16.90 1.18 11.50
CA LEU A 74 17.23 2.59 11.55
C LEU A 74 18.74 2.81 11.60
N LEU A 75 19.20 3.98 11.14
CA LEU A 75 20.59 4.44 11.29
C LEU A 75 20.95 4.66 12.74
N GLU A 76 20.02 5.22 13.52
CA GLU A 76 20.16 5.52 14.94
C GLU A 76 18.83 5.24 15.65
N PRO A 77 18.84 4.93 16.95
CA PRO A 77 17.61 4.85 17.74
C PRO A 77 16.78 6.14 17.58
N PHE A 78 15.50 5.98 17.30
CA PHE A 78 14.61 7.09 17.04
C PHE A 78 13.24 6.85 17.67
N GLU A 79 12.83 7.76 18.53
CA GLU A 79 11.48 7.82 19.06
C GLU A 79 10.67 8.86 18.26
N ALA A 80 9.73 8.39 17.47
CA ALA A 80 8.83 9.27 16.74
C ALA A 80 7.80 9.86 17.70
N ALA A 81 7.53 11.16 17.56
CA ALA A 81 6.37 11.75 18.22
C ALA A 81 5.09 11.05 17.71
N SER A 82 4.09 10.93 18.60
CA SER A 82 2.79 10.41 18.20
C SER A 82 2.12 11.42 17.26
N GLU A 83 1.87 11.00 16.04
CA GLU A 83 1.30 11.81 14.95
C GLU A 83 0.10 11.12 14.32
N ALA A 84 -0.70 11.91 13.58
CA ALA A 84 -1.82 11.37 12.80
C ALA A 84 -1.34 10.34 11.77
N LEU A 85 -2.10 9.25 11.66
CA LEU A 85 -1.83 8.14 10.77
C LEU A 85 -2.88 8.04 9.67
N SER A 86 -2.45 7.71 8.47
CA SER A 86 -3.34 7.45 7.33
C SER A 86 -3.33 5.97 6.92
N CYS A 87 -4.39 5.54 6.24
CA CYS A 87 -4.42 4.21 5.63
C CYS A 87 -3.28 4.07 4.61
N GLY A 88 -2.61 2.93 4.60
CA GLY A 88 -1.46 2.68 3.74
C GLY A 88 -0.12 3.17 4.29
N THR A 89 -0.08 3.82 5.46
CA THR A 89 1.20 4.14 6.12
C THR A 89 1.94 2.84 6.47
N VAL A 90 3.21 2.74 6.09
CA VAL A 90 4.09 1.62 6.43
C VAL A 90 4.93 2.03 7.62
N GLN A 91 4.58 1.53 8.79
CA GLN A 91 5.30 1.72 10.04
C GLN A 91 6.28 0.59 10.30
N VAL A 92 7.38 0.89 11.00
CA VAL A 92 8.39 -0.09 11.39
C VAL A 92 8.58 -0.04 12.89
N PRO A 93 8.00 -1.02 13.64
CA PRO A 93 8.24 -1.19 15.07
C PRO A 93 9.71 -1.57 15.37
N PRO A 94 10.10 -1.65 16.65
CA PRO A 94 11.48 -1.95 17.05
C PRO A 94 12.03 -3.31 16.58
N ASP A 95 11.16 -4.28 16.29
CA ASP A 95 11.53 -5.59 15.72
C ASP A 95 11.92 -5.53 14.24
N GLY A 96 11.73 -4.37 13.59
CA GLY A 96 12.06 -4.15 12.20
C GLY A 96 11.04 -4.72 11.20
N GLN A 97 9.98 -5.39 11.65
CA GLN A 97 8.98 -5.96 10.73
C GLN A 97 7.95 -4.90 10.32
N PRO A 98 7.77 -4.63 9.02
CA PRO A 98 6.85 -3.59 8.58
C PRO A 98 5.39 -3.91 8.91
N ILE A 99 4.61 -2.87 9.24
CA ILE A 99 3.16 -2.95 9.38
C ILE A 99 2.54 -1.92 8.43
N VAL A 100 1.71 -2.38 7.51
CA VAL A 100 0.92 -1.47 6.65
C VAL A 100 -0.41 -1.20 7.32
N LEU A 101 -0.66 0.06 7.68
CA LEU A 101 -1.88 0.45 8.39
C LEU A 101 -3.09 0.40 7.46
N MET A 102 -4.19 -0.21 7.96
CA MET A 102 -5.41 -0.46 7.20
C MET A 102 -6.56 0.46 7.65
N ALA A 103 -7.78 0.15 7.23
CA ALA A 103 -8.94 1.02 7.42
C ALA A 103 -9.27 1.30 8.90
N ASP A 104 -9.20 0.28 9.76
CA ASP A 104 -9.56 0.36 11.20
C ASP A 104 -8.34 0.69 12.09
N ARG A 105 -7.25 1.20 11.51
CA ARG A 105 -6.02 1.60 12.20
C ARG A 105 -6.26 2.58 13.33
N GLN A 106 -5.31 2.66 14.25
CA GLN A 106 -5.25 3.77 15.21
C GLN A 106 -5.14 5.12 14.49
N THR A 107 -5.72 6.16 15.06
CA THR A 107 -5.69 7.51 14.50
C THR A 107 -4.34 8.21 14.68
N THR A 108 -3.58 7.80 15.72
CA THR A 108 -2.25 8.32 16.03
C THR A 108 -1.28 7.17 16.33
N GLY A 109 0.01 7.39 16.12
CA GLY A 109 1.07 6.44 16.46
C GLY A 109 2.45 7.05 16.36
N GLY A 110 3.42 6.41 17.04
CA GLY A 110 4.78 6.91 17.20
C GLY A 110 5.86 5.99 16.60
N TYR A 111 5.52 4.99 15.79
CA TYR A 111 6.55 4.24 15.07
C TYR A 111 7.04 4.99 13.83
N PRO A 112 8.32 4.85 13.47
CA PRO A 112 8.87 5.43 12.24
C PRO A 112 8.09 4.97 10.99
N LYS A 113 7.83 5.91 10.10
CA LYS A 113 7.06 5.71 8.86
C LYS A 113 8.04 5.66 7.68
N ILE A 114 8.34 4.46 7.19
CA ILE A 114 9.30 4.28 6.08
C ILE A 114 8.69 4.64 4.73
N ALA A 115 7.40 4.34 4.53
CA ALA A 115 6.73 4.55 3.25
C ALA A 115 5.24 4.83 3.43
N GLN A 116 4.58 5.28 2.36
CA GLN A 116 3.14 5.40 2.23
C GLN A 116 2.69 4.71 0.95
N VAL A 117 1.81 3.74 1.05
CA VAL A 117 1.18 3.08 -0.11
C VAL A 117 0.30 4.07 -0.86
N CYS A 118 0.43 4.11 -2.18
CA CYS A 118 -0.40 4.96 -3.03
C CYS A 118 -1.89 4.57 -2.93
N SER A 119 -2.76 5.56 -2.87
CA SER A 119 -4.21 5.35 -2.69
C SER A 119 -4.82 4.42 -3.75
N VAL A 120 -4.31 4.46 -4.97
CA VAL A 120 -4.75 3.61 -6.08
C VAL A 120 -4.48 2.12 -5.88
N ASP A 121 -3.54 1.76 -5.00
CA ASP A 121 -3.18 0.37 -4.69
C ASP A 121 -3.79 -0.15 -3.37
N LEU A 122 -4.40 0.73 -2.55
CA LEU A 122 -5.04 0.33 -1.30
C LEU A 122 -6.16 -0.71 -1.48
N PRO A 123 -7.05 -0.62 -2.50
CA PRO A 123 -8.07 -1.63 -2.71
C PRO A 123 -7.49 -3.01 -3.01
N ARG A 124 -6.35 -3.07 -3.72
CA ARG A 124 -5.65 -4.32 -4.02
C ARG A 124 -4.98 -4.89 -2.77
N LEU A 125 -4.32 -4.05 -2.00
CA LEU A 125 -3.74 -4.45 -0.71
C LEU A 125 -4.83 -5.02 0.22
N ALA A 126 -5.99 -4.37 0.31
CA ALA A 126 -7.10 -4.82 1.17
C ALA A 126 -7.70 -6.19 0.75
N GLN A 127 -7.42 -6.66 -0.47
CA GLN A 127 -7.84 -7.97 -0.98
C GLN A 127 -6.76 -9.05 -0.82
N THR A 128 -5.56 -8.68 -0.36
CA THR A 128 -4.48 -9.63 -0.11
C THR A 128 -4.79 -10.44 1.14
N LEU A 129 -4.69 -11.76 1.05
CA LEU A 129 -5.01 -12.67 2.16
C LEU A 129 -3.78 -12.95 3.02
N PRO A 130 -3.95 -13.29 4.31
CA PRO A 130 -2.89 -13.83 5.13
C PRO A 130 -2.20 -15.02 4.46
N GLY A 131 -0.87 -15.03 4.47
CA GLY A 131 -0.05 -16.03 3.79
C GLY A 131 0.32 -15.67 2.34
N GLU A 132 -0.35 -14.71 1.72
CA GLU A 132 0.06 -14.19 0.42
C GLU A 132 1.26 -13.25 0.55
N SER A 133 1.88 -12.99 -0.59
CA SER A 133 3.09 -12.18 -0.67
C SER A 133 2.82 -10.84 -1.33
N ILE A 134 3.48 -9.80 -0.84
CA ILE A 134 3.48 -8.47 -1.42
C ILE A 134 4.92 -7.97 -1.62
N ALA A 135 5.10 -7.12 -2.61
CA ALA A 135 6.34 -6.40 -2.87
C ALA A 135 6.02 -4.90 -3.01
N PHE A 136 7.04 -4.08 -2.88
CA PHE A 136 6.89 -2.63 -2.99
C PHE A 136 7.74 -2.06 -4.13
N GLU A 137 7.22 -1.04 -4.77
CA GLU A 137 7.91 -0.26 -5.79
C GLU A 137 7.80 1.22 -5.42
N ARG A 138 8.95 1.90 -5.37
CA ARG A 138 8.96 3.32 -5.07
C ARG A 138 8.60 4.13 -6.30
N VAL A 139 7.68 5.08 -6.12
CA VAL A 139 7.33 6.11 -7.09
C VAL A 139 7.54 7.50 -6.49
N GLU A 140 7.68 8.50 -7.32
CA GLU A 140 7.74 9.89 -6.86
C GLU A 140 6.34 10.41 -6.50
N LEU A 141 6.28 11.39 -5.59
CA LEU A 141 5.02 11.96 -5.12
C LEU A 141 4.15 12.49 -6.27
N ALA A 142 4.77 13.15 -7.24
CA ALA A 142 4.06 13.67 -8.41
C ALA A 142 3.36 12.57 -9.22
N GLU A 143 4.01 11.41 -9.36
CA GLU A 143 3.42 10.24 -10.02
C GLU A 143 2.26 9.66 -9.21
N ALA A 144 2.42 9.53 -7.89
CA ALA A 144 1.35 9.06 -7.01
C ALA A 144 0.11 9.96 -7.07
N GLN A 145 0.31 11.28 -7.09
CA GLN A 145 -0.76 12.27 -7.23
C GLN A 145 -1.45 12.19 -8.59
N ARG A 146 -0.68 12.06 -9.68
CA ARG A 146 -1.21 11.88 -11.04
C ARG A 146 -2.11 10.65 -11.10
N LEU A 147 -1.64 9.51 -10.59
CA LEU A 147 -2.41 8.26 -10.57
C LEU A 147 -3.72 8.39 -9.79
N ALA A 148 -3.71 9.08 -8.64
CA ALA A 148 -4.91 9.32 -7.84
C ALA A 148 -5.94 10.17 -8.60
N LEU A 149 -5.49 11.23 -9.28
CA LEU A 149 -6.36 12.08 -10.11
C LEU A 149 -6.94 11.31 -11.30
N ASP A 150 -6.12 10.50 -11.97
CA ASP A 150 -6.57 9.70 -13.11
C ASP A 150 -7.59 8.63 -12.67
N GLN A 151 -7.41 8.04 -11.48
CA GLN A 151 -8.39 7.12 -10.90
C GLN A 151 -9.72 7.83 -10.62
N ALA A 152 -9.69 9.03 -10.02
CA ALA A 152 -10.89 9.80 -9.73
C ALA A 152 -11.66 10.14 -11.02
N ARG A 153 -10.95 10.60 -12.07
CA ARG A 153 -11.55 10.87 -13.39
C ARG A 153 -12.17 9.63 -14.02
N GLY A 154 -11.53 8.46 -13.83
CA GLY A 154 -12.08 7.19 -14.29
C GLY A 154 -13.42 6.86 -13.64
N PHE A 155 -13.54 7.05 -12.33
CA PHE A 155 -14.81 6.84 -11.62
C PHE A 155 -15.90 7.81 -12.09
N ASP A 156 -15.61 9.09 -12.23
CA ASP A 156 -16.57 10.09 -12.75
C ASP A 156 -17.06 9.74 -14.14
N THR A 157 -16.20 9.18 -14.98
CA THR A 157 -16.55 8.76 -16.34
C THR A 157 -17.44 7.53 -16.31
N TRP A 158 -17.18 6.60 -15.41
CA TRP A 158 -17.96 5.38 -15.28
C TRP A 158 -19.39 5.66 -14.78
N GLU A 159 -19.52 6.46 -13.72
CA GLU A 159 -20.84 6.87 -13.19
C GLU A 159 -21.72 7.52 -14.25
N ARG A 160 -21.13 8.34 -15.14
CA ARG A 160 -21.89 8.98 -16.24
C ARG A 160 -22.35 8.01 -17.32
N ARG A 161 -21.64 6.90 -17.54
CA ARG A 161 -22.03 5.86 -18.52
C ARG A 161 -23.17 4.99 -18.00
N ASP A 162 -23.21 4.70 -16.71
CA ASP A 162 -24.26 3.88 -16.10
C ASP A 162 -25.57 4.66 -15.87
N ALA A 163 -25.55 6.00 -16.00
CA ALA A 163 -26.74 6.86 -15.84
C ALA A 163 -27.57 7.03 -17.13
N HIS A 164 -27.23 6.34 -18.21
CA HIS A 164 -27.92 6.33 -19.49
C HIS A 164 -28.26 4.91 -19.92
#